data_251f41df2f249977ad355fa7bd29b6f2
#
_entry.id   251f41df2f249977ad355fa7bd29b6f2
#
_cell.length_a   1.000
_cell.length_b   1.000
_cell.length_c   1.000
_cell.angle_alpha   90.00
_cell.angle_beta   90.00
_cell.angle_gamma   90.00
#
_symmetry.space_group_name_H-M   'P 1'
#
loop_
_entity.id
_entity.type
_entity.pdbx_description
1 polymer ?
#
loop_
_entity_poly.entity_id
_entity_poly.type
_entity_poly.pdbx_seq_one_letter_code
_entity_poly.pdbx_strand_id
1 'polypeptide(L)'
;MVRTELHEKLKHGFGVSKIHSEYGMTELLSQAYSKGDGIFKTPSCMKVIIRDINDAQNLDFNKKSGAINIIDLANYNSCSFIATDDMGKLVNDDEFEVIGRIDNSDVRGCNLLI
;
A
#
# COMPACT_ATOMS: atom_id res chain seq x y z
N MET A 1 16.11 1.33 -6.32
CA MET A 1 16.45 0.40 -5.20
C MET A 1 15.18 -0.29 -4.73
N VAL A 2 15.17 -1.59 -4.72
CA VAL A 2 14.01 -2.33 -4.21
C VAL A 2 13.99 -2.32 -2.69
N ARG A 3 12.80 -2.48 -2.11
CA ARG A 3 12.59 -2.39 -0.65
C ARG A 3 13.48 -3.36 0.13
N THR A 4 13.61 -4.60 -0.34
CA THR A 4 14.43 -5.61 0.34
C THR A 4 15.89 -5.19 0.43
N GLU A 5 16.44 -4.66 -0.66
CA GLU A 5 17.81 -4.16 -0.69
C GLU A 5 18.00 -2.97 0.25
N LEU A 6 17.04 -2.04 0.24
CA LEU A 6 17.07 -0.88 1.13
C LEU A 6 17.05 -1.33 2.60
N HIS A 7 16.17 -2.27 2.96
CA HIS A 7 16.08 -2.78 4.32
C HIS A 7 17.36 -3.46 4.77
N GLU A 8 18.02 -4.23 3.89
CA GLU A 8 19.29 -4.86 4.22
C GLU A 8 20.39 -3.82 4.49
N LYS A 9 20.47 -2.78 3.66
CA LYS A 9 21.42 -1.69 3.88
C LYS A 9 21.15 -0.94 5.18
N LEU A 10 19.88 -0.68 5.49
CA LEU A 10 19.49 0.00 6.72
C LEU A 10 19.77 -0.88 7.96
N LYS A 11 19.46 -2.17 7.89
CA LYS A 11 19.80 -3.10 8.98
C LYS A 11 21.30 -3.08 9.28
N HIS A 12 22.10 -3.15 8.24
CA HIS A 12 23.55 -3.13 8.37
C HIS A 12 24.04 -1.78 8.93
N GLY A 13 23.55 -0.68 8.35
CA GLY A 13 23.97 0.66 8.74
C GLY A 13 23.62 1.05 10.18
N PHE A 14 22.44 0.63 10.65
CA PHE A 14 21.98 0.93 12.01
C PHE A 14 22.27 -0.18 13.01
N GLY A 15 22.77 -1.34 12.56
CA GLY A 15 23.03 -2.47 13.45
C GLY A 15 21.79 -3.07 14.08
N VAL A 16 20.66 -3.06 13.37
CA VAL A 16 19.38 -3.58 13.86
C VAL A 16 18.93 -4.80 13.05
N SER A 17 18.12 -5.64 13.66
CA SER A 17 17.63 -6.87 13.01
C SER A 17 16.37 -6.65 12.15
N LYS A 18 15.63 -5.57 12.40
CA LYS A 18 14.37 -5.30 11.71
C LYS A 18 14.27 -3.83 11.33
N ILE A 19 13.67 -3.59 10.17
CA ILE A 19 13.29 -2.25 9.71
C ILE A 19 11.78 -2.23 9.53
N HIS A 20 11.12 -1.30 10.19
CA HIS A 20 9.69 -1.08 10.04
C HIS A 20 9.44 -0.15 8.86
N SER A 21 8.29 -0.30 8.25
CA SER A 21 7.85 0.55 7.14
C SER A 21 6.46 1.10 7.41
N GLU A 22 6.15 2.20 6.77
CA GLU A 22 4.85 2.85 6.85
C GLU A 22 4.26 2.92 5.45
N TYR A 23 2.98 2.61 5.33
CA TYR A 23 2.19 2.85 4.12
C TYR A 23 1.20 3.97 4.42
N GLY A 24 1.37 5.08 3.74
CA GLY A 24 0.51 6.24 3.88
C GLY A 24 0.71 7.18 2.71
N MET A 25 -0.14 8.18 2.64
CA MET A 25 -0.09 9.23 1.63
C MET A 25 -0.81 10.46 2.16
N THR A 26 -0.66 11.59 1.45
CA THR A 26 -1.30 12.84 1.85
C THR A 26 -2.82 12.72 1.92
N GLU A 27 -3.40 11.89 1.08
CA GLU A 27 -4.84 11.68 0.97
C GLU A 27 -5.41 10.83 2.11
N LEU A 28 -4.56 10.15 2.89
CA LEU A 28 -4.98 9.32 4.01
C LEU A 28 -4.67 10.02 5.33
N LEU A 29 -5.57 9.89 6.29
CA LEU A 29 -5.32 10.30 7.67
C LEU A 29 -4.68 9.20 8.50
N SER A 30 -5.03 7.95 8.21
CA SER A 30 -4.46 6.77 8.86
C SER A 30 -3.30 6.19 8.05
N GLN A 31 -2.44 5.41 8.70
CA GLN A 31 -1.35 4.70 8.06
C GLN A 31 -1.38 3.23 8.43
N ALA A 32 -0.88 2.38 7.53
CA ALA A 32 -0.61 0.99 7.83
C ALA A 32 0.89 0.83 8.11
N TYR A 33 1.24 -0.09 8.99
CA TYR A 33 2.61 -0.29 9.43
C TYR A 33 3.08 -1.71 9.19
N SER A 34 4.32 -1.85 8.74
CA SER A 34 5.00 -3.13 8.60
C SER A 34 6.09 -3.26 9.65
N LYS A 35 6.08 -4.37 10.37
CA LYS A 35 7.15 -4.70 11.32
C LYS A 35 8.29 -5.50 10.66
N GLY A 36 8.24 -5.67 9.37
CA GLY A 36 9.20 -6.39 8.56
C GLY A 36 8.51 -7.22 7.48
N ASP A 37 9.29 -7.82 6.60
CA ASP A 37 8.85 -8.73 5.54
C ASP A 37 7.88 -8.12 4.52
N GLY A 38 7.70 -6.79 4.52
CA GLY A 38 6.83 -6.11 3.58
C GLY A 38 5.34 -6.31 3.80
N ILE A 39 4.95 -6.90 4.92
CA ILE A 39 3.55 -7.10 5.29
C ILE A 39 3.08 -5.92 6.11
N PHE A 40 2.08 -5.19 5.60
CA PHE A 40 1.49 -4.04 6.28
C PHE A 40 0.22 -4.44 6.99
N LYS A 41 0.08 -3.96 8.22
CA LYS A 41 -1.14 -4.16 9.01
C LYS A 41 -1.91 -2.86 9.09
N THR A 42 -3.22 -2.93 8.78
CA THR A 42 -4.10 -1.76 8.87
C THR A 42 -4.56 -1.52 10.30
N PRO A 43 -4.73 -0.23 10.70
CA PRO A 43 -5.43 0.06 11.95
C PRO A 43 -6.93 -0.27 11.82
N SER A 44 -7.64 -0.27 12.94
CA SER A 44 -9.06 -0.65 12.98
C SER A 44 -9.98 0.25 12.15
N CYS A 45 -9.57 1.50 11.90
CA CYS A 45 -10.35 2.46 11.11
C CYS A 45 -10.04 2.42 9.61
N MET A 46 -9.12 1.58 9.18
CA MET A 46 -8.71 1.48 7.77
C MET A 46 -8.98 0.07 7.24
N LYS A 47 -9.47 0.00 6.01
CA LYS A 47 -9.65 -1.26 5.29
C LYS A 47 -9.10 -1.16 3.89
N VAL A 48 -8.40 -2.19 3.47
CA VAL A 48 -7.90 -2.35 2.10
C VAL A 48 -8.82 -3.30 1.34
N ILE A 49 -9.21 -2.88 0.14
CA ILE A 49 -10.02 -3.66 -0.78
C ILE A 49 -9.28 -3.73 -2.11
N ILE A 50 -9.35 -4.86 -2.76
CA ILE A 50 -8.72 -5.03 -4.07
C ILE A 50 -9.77 -4.80 -5.16
N ARG A 51 -9.41 -3.96 -6.15
CA ARG A 51 -10.24 -3.76 -7.34
C ARG A 51 -9.57 -4.37 -8.57
N ASP A 52 -10.37 -4.63 -9.59
CA ASP A 52 -9.84 -5.04 -10.90
C ASP A 52 -9.08 -3.86 -11.54
N ILE A 53 -7.90 -4.14 -12.11
CA ILE A 53 -7.08 -3.10 -12.74
C ILE A 53 -7.76 -2.54 -13.98
N ASN A 54 -8.49 -3.39 -14.71
CA ASN A 54 -9.13 -3.02 -15.98
C ASN A 54 -10.55 -2.48 -15.80
N ASP A 55 -11.16 -2.70 -14.64
CA ASP A 55 -12.51 -2.24 -14.34
C ASP A 55 -12.55 -1.71 -12.90
N ALA A 56 -12.46 -0.39 -12.77
CA ALA A 56 -12.43 0.28 -11.48
C ALA A 56 -13.73 0.12 -10.68
N GLN A 57 -14.82 -0.24 -11.33
CA GLN A 57 -16.11 -0.46 -10.67
C GLN A 57 -16.30 -1.89 -10.19
N ASN A 58 -15.45 -2.80 -10.64
CA ASN A 58 -15.51 -4.20 -10.23
C ASN A 58 -14.75 -4.40 -8.91
N LEU A 59 -15.48 -4.35 -7.81
CA LEU A 59 -14.96 -4.64 -6.49
C LEU A 59 -15.24 -6.10 -6.17
N ASP A 60 -14.31 -6.97 -6.50
CA ASP A 60 -14.41 -8.38 -6.15
C ASP A 60 -13.75 -8.59 -4.79
N PHE A 61 -14.58 -8.75 -3.76
CA PHE A 61 -14.13 -8.97 -2.39
C PHE A 61 -13.39 -10.30 -2.20
N ASN A 62 -13.49 -11.20 -3.15
CA ASN A 62 -12.75 -12.47 -3.13
C ASN A 62 -11.40 -12.36 -3.83
N LYS A 63 -11.16 -11.28 -4.57
CA LYS A 63 -9.91 -11.07 -5.27
C LYS A 63 -8.81 -10.70 -4.28
N LYS A 64 -7.70 -11.40 -4.34
CA LYS A 64 -6.59 -11.21 -3.40
C LYS A 64 -5.48 -10.33 -3.94
N SER A 65 -5.42 -10.10 -5.25
CA SER A 65 -4.36 -9.33 -5.89
C SER A 65 -4.92 -8.40 -6.96
N GLY A 66 -4.47 -7.17 -6.98
CA GLY A 66 -4.91 -6.15 -7.93
C GLY A 66 -4.59 -4.76 -7.43
N ALA A 67 -5.36 -3.77 -7.88
CA ALA A 67 -5.19 -2.40 -7.43
C ALA A 67 -5.80 -2.19 -6.04
N ILE A 68 -5.17 -1.34 -5.25
CA ILE A 68 -5.57 -1.09 -3.86
C ILE A 68 -6.59 0.04 -3.80
N ASN A 69 -7.74 -0.24 -3.20
CA ASN A 69 -8.69 0.77 -2.73
C ASN A 69 -8.62 0.81 -1.21
N ILE A 70 -8.74 2.01 -0.64
CA ILE A 70 -8.64 2.20 0.80
C ILE A 70 -9.91 2.86 1.32
N ILE A 71 -10.44 2.31 2.41
CA ILE A 71 -11.46 2.96 3.23
C ILE A 71 -10.75 3.43 4.49
N ASP A 72 -10.75 4.74 4.72
CA ASP A 72 -10.16 5.36 5.92
C ASP A 72 -11.22 6.15 6.66
N LEU A 73 -11.81 5.54 7.68
CA LEU A 73 -12.91 6.15 8.42
C LEU A 73 -12.46 7.32 9.30
N ALA A 74 -11.16 7.41 9.61
CA ALA A 74 -10.64 8.56 10.33
C ALA A 74 -10.67 9.83 9.47
N ASN A 75 -10.73 9.69 8.15
CA ASN A 75 -10.70 10.79 7.19
C ASN A 75 -12.11 11.21 6.74
N TYR A 76 -13.09 11.18 7.63
CA TYR A 76 -14.49 11.45 7.27
C TYR A 76 -14.75 12.91 6.90
N ASN A 77 -13.93 13.85 7.36
CA ASN A 77 -14.07 15.28 7.03
C ASN A 77 -13.54 15.65 5.65
N SER A 78 -12.84 14.74 4.99
CA SER A 78 -12.31 14.95 3.65
C SER A 78 -12.85 13.85 2.73
N CYS A 79 -12.09 12.77 2.55
CA CYS A 79 -12.52 11.65 1.70
C CYS A 79 -12.14 10.32 2.35
N SER A 80 -13.15 9.53 2.72
CA SER A 80 -12.94 8.22 3.35
C SER A 80 -12.64 7.11 2.35
N PHE A 81 -12.91 7.31 1.06
CA PHE A 81 -12.81 6.27 0.04
C PHE A 81 -11.83 6.70 -1.04
N ILE A 82 -10.73 5.99 -1.15
CA ILE A 82 -9.64 6.35 -2.06
C ILE A 82 -9.29 5.16 -2.94
N ALA A 83 -9.28 5.38 -4.26
CA ALA A 83 -8.75 4.44 -5.23
C ALA A 83 -7.32 4.84 -5.55
N THR A 84 -6.36 3.99 -5.19
CA THR A 84 -4.95 4.28 -5.42
C THR A 84 -4.46 3.71 -6.75
N ASP A 85 -3.31 4.15 -7.19
CA ASP A 85 -2.58 3.56 -8.32
C ASP A 85 -1.57 2.51 -7.86
N ASP A 86 -1.65 2.07 -6.63
CA ASP A 86 -0.78 1.03 -6.09
C ASP A 86 -1.38 -0.35 -6.36
N MET A 87 -0.52 -1.30 -6.66
CA MET A 87 -0.88 -2.71 -6.75
C MET A 87 -0.50 -3.41 -5.46
N GLY A 88 -1.37 -4.28 -5.01
CA GLY A 88 -1.14 -5.02 -3.79
C GLY A 88 -1.80 -6.37 -3.76
N LYS A 89 -1.57 -7.06 -2.67
CA LYS A 89 -2.10 -8.39 -2.41
C LYS A 89 -2.57 -8.45 -0.97
N LEU A 90 -3.78 -8.95 -0.76
CA LEU A 90 -4.28 -9.23 0.59
C LEU A 90 -3.64 -10.51 1.11
N VAL A 91 -3.11 -10.43 2.32
CA VAL A 91 -2.62 -11.60 3.06
C VAL A 91 -3.74 -12.17 3.91
N ASN A 92 -4.48 -11.29 4.58
CA ASN A 92 -5.71 -11.59 5.33
C ASN A 92 -6.55 -10.31 5.43
N ASP A 93 -7.56 -10.28 6.31
CA ASP A 93 -8.52 -9.17 6.40
C ASP A 93 -7.87 -7.83 6.79
N ASP A 94 -6.78 -7.85 7.55
CA ASP A 94 -6.12 -6.66 8.06
C ASP A 94 -4.65 -6.54 7.65
N GLU A 95 -4.17 -7.44 6.80
CA GLU A 95 -2.78 -7.42 6.34
C GLU A 95 -2.68 -7.50 4.82
N PHE A 96 -1.75 -6.72 4.25
CA PHE A 96 -1.56 -6.66 2.81
C PHE A 96 -0.08 -6.39 2.47
N GLU A 97 0.27 -6.70 1.23
CA GLU A 97 1.56 -6.35 0.63
C GLU A 97 1.34 -5.31 -0.46
N VAL A 98 2.30 -4.40 -0.61
CA VAL A 98 2.35 -3.49 -1.76
C VAL A 98 3.37 -4.07 -2.74
N ILE A 99 2.90 -4.42 -3.92
CA ILE A 99 3.72 -5.05 -4.95
C ILE A 99 4.43 -4.00 -5.81
N GLY A 100 3.75 -2.89 -6.07
CA GLY A 100 4.29 -1.83 -6.91
C GLY A 100 3.20 -0.86 -7.31
N ARG A 101 3.36 -0.23 -8.46
CA ARG A 101 2.37 0.70 -9.01
C ARG A 101 1.80 0.15 -10.31
N ILE A 102 0.60 0.60 -10.66
CA ILE A 102 -0.02 0.27 -11.94
C ILE A 102 0.83 0.90 -13.04
N ASP A 103 1.10 0.14 -14.11
CA ASP A 103 1.97 0.57 -15.21
C ASP A 103 1.61 1.95 -15.75
N ASN A 104 0.32 2.24 -15.88
CA ASN A 104 -0.14 3.54 -16.37
C ASN A 104 0.26 4.69 -15.46
N SER A 105 0.32 4.48 -14.14
CA SER A 105 0.78 5.49 -13.20
C SER A 105 2.30 5.59 -13.18
N ASP A 106 3.01 4.51 -13.49
CA ASP A 106 4.46 4.50 -13.59
C ASP A 106 4.95 5.35 -14.77
N VAL A 107 4.13 5.52 -15.79
CA VAL A 107 4.42 6.38 -16.93
C VAL A 107 4.22 7.86 -16.61
N ARG A 108 3.55 8.17 -15.50
CA ARG A 108 3.22 9.53 -15.06
C ARG A 108 3.99 9.91 -13.80
N GLY A 109 3.94 11.20 -13.45
CA GLY A 109 4.58 11.70 -12.24
C GLY A 109 6.09 11.54 -12.28
N CYS A 110 6.66 10.96 -11.25
CA CYS A 110 8.11 10.84 -11.11
C CYS A 110 8.76 10.06 -12.23
N ASN A 111 8.08 9.09 -12.81
CA ASN A 111 8.63 8.28 -13.89
C ASN A 111 8.81 9.06 -15.18
N LEU A 112 8.01 10.08 -15.40
CA LEU A 112 8.17 10.96 -16.56
C LEU A 112 9.39 11.88 -16.43
N LEU A 113 9.92 12.04 -15.23
CA LEU A 113 11.07 12.89 -14.97
C LEU A 113 12.39 12.13 -15.12
N ILE A 114 12.30 10.85 -15.27
CA ILE A 114 13.45 9.99 -15.46
C ILE A 114 13.75 9.83 -16.93
#